data_81031d2f6c766227e83e281baf35cb89
#
_entry.id   81031d2f6c766227e83e281baf35cb89
#
_cell.length_a   1.000
_cell.length_b   1.000
_cell.length_c   1.000
_cell.angle_alpha   90.00
_cell.angle_beta   90.00
_cell.angle_gamma   90.00
#
_symmetry.space_group_name_H-M   'P 1'
#
loop_
_entity.id
_entity.type
_entity.pdbx_description
1 polymer ?
#
loop_
_entity_poly.entity_id
_entity_poly.type
_entity_poly.pdbx_seq_one_letter_code
_entity_poly.pdbx_strand_id
1 'polypeptide(L)'
;MAIQLLPQALGTYEWKVSTDNAEAQAFFNQGMQLRWAYNMPESVASMVRARELDPTCAMCFWGEAFSRGSFLNGGMSAEQAAAARVAIQQANQLKANSSAMERALIEAALVRYPEGYDPDERRPVDQAFADAMAEVYADYPDNHDVATVYAVSLFLLEDRLGYRDLADPDLRRLHGVLNGVLTQDIKHPGACHLYIHAT
;
A
#
# COMPACT_ATOMS: atom_id res chain seq x y z
N MET A 1 18.96 -3.85 -15.75
CA MET A 1 19.62 -4.72 -14.76
C MET A 1 18.50 -5.28 -13.89
N ALA A 2 18.49 -6.58 -13.60
CA ALA A 2 17.46 -7.17 -12.72
C ALA A 2 17.63 -6.65 -11.29
N ILE A 3 16.52 -6.39 -10.61
CA ILE A 3 16.54 -5.99 -9.18
C ILE A 3 17.16 -7.12 -8.34
N GLN A 4 17.95 -6.75 -7.34
CA GLN A 4 18.57 -7.68 -6.40
C GLN A 4 18.08 -7.41 -4.98
N LEU A 5 18.11 -8.42 -4.12
CA LEU A 5 17.85 -8.24 -2.69
C LEU A 5 18.95 -7.41 -2.02
N LEU A 6 18.52 -6.51 -1.12
CA LEU A 6 19.37 -5.58 -0.37
C LEU A 6 19.26 -5.85 1.16
N PRO A 7 19.57 -7.07 1.64
CA PRO A 7 19.22 -7.50 3.00
C PRO A 7 19.90 -6.70 4.11
N GLN A 8 20.99 -5.99 3.81
CA GLN A 8 21.72 -5.18 4.80
C GLN A 8 21.38 -3.68 4.75
N ALA A 9 20.61 -3.23 3.76
CA ALA A 9 20.40 -1.80 3.51
C ALA A 9 19.02 -1.31 3.96
N LEU A 10 18.04 -2.19 4.15
CA LEU A 10 16.62 -1.83 4.27
C LEU A 10 16.00 -2.08 5.65
N GLY A 11 16.77 -2.53 6.64
CA GLY A 11 16.24 -2.80 7.98
C GLY A 11 15.51 -4.15 8.08
N THR A 12 14.70 -4.30 9.15
CA THR A 12 14.12 -5.58 9.56
C THR A 12 12.59 -5.64 9.43
N TYR A 13 11.97 -4.68 8.74
CA TYR A 13 10.53 -4.69 8.52
C TYR A 13 10.13 -5.89 7.66
N GLU A 14 9.13 -6.62 8.12
CA GLU A 14 8.55 -7.76 7.42
C GLU A 14 7.02 -7.70 7.48
N TRP A 15 6.39 -7.95 6.35
CA TRP A 15 4.97 -8.23 6.26
C TRP A 15 4.76 -9.60 5.63
N LYS A 16 4.42 -10.57 6.46
CA LYS A 16 4.23 -11.94 6.01
C LYS A 16 2.96 -12.06 5.16
N VAL A 17 3.09 -12.62 3.96
CA VAL A 17 2.00 -12.84 3.01
C VAL A 17 1.87 -14.33 2.64
N SER A 18 0.73 -14.69 2.03
CA SER A 18 0.45 -16.08 1.60
C SER A 18 1.29 -16.44 0.39
N THR A 19 2.51 -16.87 0.65
CA THR A 19 3.45 -17.48 -0.32
C THR A 19 4.33 -18.50 0.40
N ASP A 20 4.58 -19.63 -0.23
CA ASP A 20 5.55 -20.65 0.24
C ASP A 20 6.96 -20.41 -0.35
N ASN A 21 7.11 -19.43 -1.25
CA ASN A 21 8.39 -19.08 -1.84
C ASN A 21 9.12 -18.01 -1.00
N ALA A 22 10.15 -18.44 -0.28
CA ALA A 22 10.90 -17.55 0.61
C ALA A 22 11.58 -16.38 -0.13
N GLU A 23 12.01 -16.56 -1.38
CA GLU A 23 12.61 -15.48 -2.16
C GLU A 23 11.55 -14.48 -2.62
N ALA A 24 10.36 -14.94 -3.01
CA ALA A 24 9.21 -14.07 -3.31
C ALA A 24 8.80 -13.25 -2.09
N GLN A 25 8.73 -13.86 -0.90
CA GLN A 25 8.48 -13.15 0.36
C GLN A 25 9.55 -12.08 0.63
N ALA A 26 10.83 -12.39 0.40
CA ALA A 26 11.91 -11.42 0.62
C ALA A 26 11.81 -10.23 -0.34
N PHE A 27 11.49 -10.46 -1.62
CA PHE A 27 11.26 -9.38 -2.57
C PHE A 27 9.99 -8.58 -2.27
N PHE A 28 8.93 -9.20 -1.76
CA PHE A 28 7.74 -8.50 -1.28
C PHE A 28 8.09 -7.55 -0.12
N ASN A 29 8.82 -8.04 0.90
CA ASN A 29 9.26 -7.23 2.03
C ASN A 29 10.13 -6.05 1.55
N GLN A 30 11.08 -6.31 0.65
CA GLN A 30 11.91 -5.26 0.03
C GLN A 30 11.05 -4.22 -0.71
N GLY A 31 10.08 -4.67 -1.49
CA GLY A 31 9.18 -3.79 -2.23
C GLY A 31 8.39 -2.86 -1.30
N MET A 32 7.88 -3.39 -0.19
CA MET A 32 7.17 -2.59 0.82
C MET A 32 8.12 -1.60 1.51
N GLN A 33 9.31 -2.03 1.91
CA GLN A 33 10.30 -1.13 2.52
C GLN A 33 10.69 0.02 1.59
N LEU A 34 10.94 -0.27 0.31
CA LEU A 34 11.26 0.74 -0.71
C LEU A 34 10.08 1.68 -0.97
N ARG A 35 8.85 1.18 -0.94
CA ARG A 35 7.65 2.04 -1.00
C ARG A 35 7.60 2.99 0.19
N TRP A 36 7.80 2.49 1.39
CA TRP A 36 7.84 3.32 2.59
C TRP A 36 9.01 4.31 2.59
N ALA A 37 10.10 3.99 1.91
CA ALA A 37 11.22 4.90 1.67
C ALA A 37 11.02 5.87 0.49
N TYR A 38 9.83 5.88 -0.14
CA TYR A 38 9.50 6.70 -1.31
C TYR A 38 10.33 6.38 -2.57
N ASN A 39 10.86 5.17 -2.65
CA ASN A 39 11.60 4.70 -3.83
C ASN A 39 10.69 3.80 -4.71
N MET A 40 9.79 4.45 -5.46
CA MET A 40 8.74 3.76 -6.21
C MET A 40 9.25 2.87 -7.35
N PRO A 41 10.25 3.26 -8.17
CA PRO A 41 10.72 2.40 -9.26
C PRO A 41 11.25 1.06 -8.77
N GLU A 42 12.08 1.05 -7.73
CA GLU A 42 12.65 -0.15 -7.16
C GLU A 42 11.63 -0.95 -6.34
N SER A 43 10.66 -0.27 -5.72
CA SER A 43 9.51 -0.92 -5.09
C SER A 43 8.72 -1.74 -6.10
N VAL A 44 8.32 -1.14 -7.22
CA VAL A 44 7.62 -1.83 -8.32
C VAL A 44 8.47 -2.98 -8.88
N ALA A 45 9.77 -2.75 -9.11
CA ALA A 45 10.66 -3.79 -9.63
C ALA A 45 10.78 -4.99 -8.67
N SER A 46 10.81 -4.73 -7.35
CA SER A 46 10.82 -5.78 -6.33
C SER A 46 9.53 -6.59 -6.32
N MET A 47 8.36 -5.92 -6.42
CA MET A 47 7.06 -6.60 -6.48
C MET A 47 6.89 -7.42 -7.76
N VAL A 48 7.34 -6.88 -8.91
CA VAL A 48 7.37 -7.63 -10.18
C VAL A 48 8.24 -8.88 -10.02
N ARG A 49 9.41 -8.76 -9.39
CA ARG A 49 10.27 -9.92 -9.16
C ARG A 49 9.62 -10.93 -8.21
N ALA A 50 8.94 -10.49 -7.16
CA ALA A 50 8.22 -11.38 -6.24
C ALA A 50 7.16 -12.23 -6.98
N ARG A 51 6.31 -11.60 -7.83
CA ARG A 51 5.29 -12.33 -8.58
C ARG A 51 5.85 -13.22 -9.71
N GLU A 52 7.05 -12.93 -10.23
CA GLU A 52 7.75 -13.80 -11.16
C GLU A 52 8.26 -15.07 -10.48
N LEU A 53 8.71 -14.96 -9.23
CA LEU A 53 9.18 -16.07 -8.41
C LEU A 53 8.05 -16.97 -7.91
N ASP A 54 6.90 -16.34 -7.60
CA ASP A 54 5.66 -17.04 -7.24
C ASP A 54 4.45 -16.45 -8.00
N PRO A 55 4.15 -16.97 -9.19
CA PRO A 55 2.99 -16.52 -9.98
C PRO A 55 1.62 -16.80 -9.34
N THR A 56 1.58 -17.54 -8.23
CA THR A 56 0.34 -17.82 -7.48
C THR A 56 0.15 -16.92 -6.26
N CYS A 57 1.15 -16.12 -5.91
CA CYS A 57 1.12 -15.17 -4.81
C CYS A 57 0.25 -13.96 -5.14
N ALA A 58 -1.02 -13.97 -4.72
CA ALA A 58 -1.94 -12.86 -4.93
C ALA A 58 -1.43 -11.54 -4.35
N MET A 59 -0.83 -11.57 -3.15
CA MET A 59 -0.29 -10.38 -2.50
C MET A 59 0.93 -9.79 -3.23
N CYS A 60 1.68 -10.59 -3.98
CA CYS A 60 2.78 -10.08 -4.80
C CYS A 60 2.24 -9.20 -5.95
N PHE A 61 1.11 -9.56 -6.54
CA PHE A 61 0.40 -8.74 -7.53
C PHE A 61 -0.29 -7.53 -6.88
N TRP A 62 -0.89 -7.69 -5.69
CA TRP A 62 -1.42 -6.58 -4.91
C TRP A 62 -0.33 -5.57 -4.59
N GLY A 63 0.85 -6.04 -4.15
CA GLY A 63 2.01 -5.20 -3.85
C GLY A 63 2.49 -4.40 -5.06
N GLU A 64 2.49 -5.00 -6.27
CA GLU A 64 2.80 -4.29 -7.50
C GLU A 64 1.77 -3.17 -7.77
N ALA A 65 0.47 -3.48 -7.69
CA ALA A 65 -0.58 -2.49 -7.86
C ALA A 65 -0.46 -1.34 -6.84
N PHE A 66 -0.26 -1.71 -5.57
CA PHE A 66 -0.09 -0.73 -4.48
C PHE A 66 1.14 0.15 -4.68
N SER A 67 2.27 -0.41 -5.15
CA SER A 67 3.51 0.33 -5.41
C SER A 67 3.40 1.29 -6.59
N ARG A 68 2.56 1.01 -7.58
CA ARG A 68 2.27 1.91 -8.72
C ARG A 68 1.33 3.05 -8.36
N GLY A 69 0.55 2.90 -7.29
CA GLY A 69 -0.44 3.88 -6.86
C GLY A 69 0.17 5.14 -6.27
N SER A 70 -0.61 6.23 -6.26
CA SER A 70 -0.26 7.50 -5.60
C SER A 70 0.18 7.26 -4.16
N PHE A 71 1.20 8.01 -3.73
CA PHE A 71 1.70 7.97 -2.37
C PHE A 71 2.29 9.31 -1.98
N LEU A 72 1.97 9.82 -0.81
CA LEU A 72 2.41 11.12 -0.32
C LEU A 72 2.15 12.22 -1.38
N ASN A 73 3.18 12.98 -1.73
CA ASN A 73 3.14 14.07 -2.71
C ASN A 73 3.16 13.60 -4.17
N GLY A 74 3.43 12.30 -4.41
CA GLY A 74 3.49 11.72 -5.75
C GLY A 74 2.12 11.30 -6.27
N GLY A 75 1.75 11.79 -7.45
CA GLY A 75 0.57 11.35 -8.19
C GLY A 75 0.80 10.01 -8.89
N MET A 76 -0.28 9.43 -9.38
CA MET A 76 -0.29 8.28 -10.29
C MET A 76 -0.69 8.75 -11.67
N SER A 77 0.09 8.39 -12.71
CA SER A 77 -0.29 8.65 -14.10
C SER A 77 -1.36 7.65 -14.58
N ALA A 78 -2.04 7.97 -15.68
CA ALA A 78 -2.98 7.05 -16.32
C ALA A 78 -2.31 5.73 -16.74
N GLU A 79 -1.04 5.77 -17.20
CA GLU A 79 -0.26 4.58 -17.53
C GLU A 79 0.03 3.71 -16.30
N GLN A 80 0.44 4.34 -15.20
CA GLN A 80 0.65 3.64 -13.92
C GLN A 80 -0.65 3.03 -13.40
N ALA A 81 -1.77 3.73 -13.54
CA ALA A 81 -3.09 3.23 -13.15
C ALA A 81 -3.52 2.02 -13.99
N ALA A 82 -3.30 2.07 -15.31
CA ALA A 82 -3.59 0.93 -16.19
C ALA A 82 -2.76 -0.31 -15.81
N ALA A 83 -1.46 -0.14 -15.53
CA ALA A 83 -0.61 -1.23 -15.10
C ALA A 83 -0.99 -1.76 -13.70
N ALA A 84 -1.34 -0.87 -12.77
CA ALA A 84 -1.84 -1.25 -11.45
C ALA A 84 -3.16 -2.03 -11.54
N ARG A 85 -4.06 -1.61 -12.45
CA ARG A 85 -5.32 -2.33 -12.72
C ARG A 85 -5.07 -3.76 -13.16
N VAL A 86 -4.16 -3.98 -14.11
CA VAL A 86 -3.80 -5.33 -14.55
C VAL A 86 -3.31 -6.18 -13.39
N ALA A 87 -2.43 -5.64 -12.57
CA ALA A 87 -1.89 -6.34 -11.42
C ALA A 87 -2.97 -6.66 -10.37
N ILE A 88 -3.83 -5.70 -10.00
CA ILE A 88 -4.86 -5.97 -8.99
C ILE A 88 -5.95 -6.93 -9.49
N GLN A 89 -6.28 -6.92 -10.77
CA GLN A 89 -7.17 -7.90 -11.36
C GLN A 89 -6.59 -9.31 -11.29
N GLN A 90 -5.28 -9.47 -11.52
CA GLN A 90 -4.61 -10.75 -11.35
C GLN A 90 -4.60 -11.19 -9.88
N ALA A 91 -4.32 -10.27 -8.94
CA ALA A 91 -4.44 -10.57 -7.50
C ALA A 91 -5.86 -11.08 -7.16
N ASN A 92 -6.90 -10.44 -7.67
CA ASN A 92 -8.28 -10.85 -7.44
C ASN A 92 -8.61 -12.25 -8.01
N GLN A 93 -8.05 -12.63 -9.15
CA GLN A 93 -8.21 -13.99 -9.70
C GLN A 93 -7.53 -15.05 -8.81
N LEU A 94 -6.44 -14.70 -8.16
CA LEU A 94 -5.63 -15.59 -7.32
C LEU A 94 -6.04 -15.59 -5.84
N LYS A 95 -6.91 -14.70 -5.40
CA LYS A 95 -7.21 -14.44 -3.98
C LYS A 95 -7.75 -15.65 -3.20
N ALA A 96 -8.25 -16.69 -3.87
CA ALA A 96 -8.73 -17.90 -3.22
C ALA A 96 -7.65 -18.59 -2.35
N ASN A 97 -6.37 -18.40 -2.70
CA ASN A 97 -5.22 -18.96 -1.99
C ASN A 97 -4.71 -18.05 -0.86
N SER A 98 -5.36 -16.92 -0.63
CA SER A 98 -4.96 -15.90 0.35
C SER A 98 -5.74 -16.03 1.66
N SER A 99 -5.20 -15.48 2.75
CA SER A 99 -5.90 -15.32 4.02
C SER A 99 -7.14 -14.42 3.87
N ALA A 100 -8.04 -14.45 4.85
CA ALA A 100 -9.23 -13.59 4.85
C ALA A 100 -8.85 -12.10 4.80
N MET A 101 -7.83 -11.70 5.57
CA MET A 101 -7.30 -10.33 5.60
C MET A 101 -6.74 -9.91 4.23
N GLU A 102 -5.95 -10.77 3.60
CA GLU A 102 -5.38 -10.47 2.28
C GLU A 102 -6.46 -10.35 1.20
N ARG A 103 -7.51 -11.19 1.27
CA ARG A 103 -8.67 -11.06 0.37
C ARG A 103 -9.36 -9.71 0.52
N ALA A 104 -9.58 -9.27 1.75
CA ALA A 104 -10.18 -7.97 2.04
C ALA A 104 -9.32 -6.82 1.49
N LEU A 105 -8.00 -6.86 1.67
CA LEU A 105 -7.06 -5.88 1.10
C LEU A 105 -7.09 -5.86 -0.44
N ILE A 106 -7.16 -7.03 -1.08
CA ILE A 106 -7.26 -7.14 -2.54
C ILE A 106 -8.58 -6.54 -3.02
N GLU A 107 -9.69 -6.84 -2.37
CA GLU A 107 -11.01 -6.32 -2.71
C GLU A 107 -11.09 -4.80 -2.53
N ALA A 108 -10.56 -4.27 -1.43
CA ALA A 108 -10.46 -2.82 -1.22
C ALA A 108 -9.60 -2.12 -2.28
N ALA A 109 -8.51 -2.76 -2.74
CA ALA A 109 -7.65 -2.17 -3.76
C ALA A 109 -8.26 -2.18 -5.18
N LEU A 110 -9.26 -3.03 -5.47
CA LEU A 110 -9.93 -3.07 -6.78
C LEU A 110 -10.61 -1.75 -7.14
N VAL A 111 -11.21 -1.06 -6.16
CA VAL A 111 -11.92 0.21 -6.41
C VAL A 111 -10.96 1.36 -6.71
N ARG A 112 -9.70 1.23 -6.31
CA ARG A 112 -8.65 2.24 -6.50
C ARG A 112 -8.19 2.36 -7.96
N TYR A 113 -8.36 1.33 -8.77
CA TYR A 113 -7.82 1.26 -10.13
C TYR A 113 -8.93 0.97 -11.15
N PRO A 114 -9.89 1.90 -11.35
CA PRO A 114 -10.96 1.75 -12.33
C PRO A 114 -10.42 1.77 -13.77
N GLU A 115 -11.23 1.35 -14.71
CA GLU A 115 -10.96 1.56 -16.13
C GLU A 115 -11.06 3.05 -16.45
N GLY A 116 -10.14 3.55 -17.29
CA GLY A 116 -10.16 4.96 -17.69
C GLY A 116 -9.85 5.93 -16.56
N TYR A 117 -9.04 5.52 -15.58
CA TYR A 117 -8.61 6.39 -14.49
C TYR A 117 -8.06 7.73 -15.03
N ASP A 118 -8.64 8.83 -14.53
CA ASP A 118 -8.20 10.19 -14.81
C ASP A 118 -7.48 10.76 -13.57
N PRO A 119 -6.18 11.11 -13.68
CA PRO A 119 -5.43 11.73 -12.58
C PRO A 119 -6.02 13.05 -12.08
N ASP A 120 -6.71 13.80 -12.95
CA ASP A 120 -7.30 15.09 -12.62
C ASP A 120 -8.64 14.94 -11.87
N GLU A 121 -9.33 13.81 -12.06
CA GLU A 121 -10.60 13.47 -11.41
C GLU A 121 -10.47 12.37 -10.35
N ARG A 122 -9.30 12.26 -9.73
CA ARG A 122 -8.97 11.17 -8.79
C ARG A 122 -9.80 11.13 -7.50
N ARG A 123 -10.38 12.25 -7.06
CA ARG A 123 -11.01 12.38 -5.73
C ARG A 123 -12.10 11.32 -5.45
N PRO A 124 -13.04 11.01 -6.36
CA PRO A 124 -14.04 9.98 -6.12
C PRO A 124 -13.43 8.58 -5.93
N VAL A 125 -12.35 8.29 -6.65
CA VAL A 125 -11.63 7.01 -6.57
C VAL A 125 -10.88 6.88 -5.26
N ASP A 126 -10.20 7.95 -4.84
CA ASP A 126 -9.49 8.01 -3.54
C ASP A 126 -10.50 7.86 -2.39
N GLN A 127 -11.69 8.49 -2.48
CA GLN A 127 -12.75 8.33 -1.48
C GLN A 127 -13.25 6.89 -1.41
N ALA A 128 -13.58 6.27 -2.55
CA ALA A 128 -14.04 4.89 -2.58
C ALA A 128 -12.99 3.92 -2.00
N PHE A 129 -11.70 4.19 -2.23
CA PHE A 129 -10.64 3.40 -1.63
C PHE A 129 -10.54 3.60 -0.11
N ALA A 130 -10.68 4.83 0.37
CA ALA A 130 -10.67 5.12 1.80
C ALA A 130 -11.87 4.47 2.52
N ASP A 131 -13.07 4.51 1.92
CA ASP A 131 -14.26 3.87 2.46
C ASP A 131 -14.09 2.33 2.53
N ALA A 132 -13.58 1.71 1.46
CA ALA A 132 -13.30 0.28 1.45
C ALA A 132 -12.22 -0.11 2.47
N MET A 133 -11.16 0.68 2.62
CA MET A 133 -10.12 0.43 3.62
C MET A 133 -10.60 0.66 5.06
N ALA A 134 -11.60 1.52 5.28
CA ALA A 134 -12.20 1.69 6.60
C ALA A 134 -12.88 0.40 7.08
N GLU A 135 -13.55 -0.34 6.19
CA GLU A 135 -14.16 -1.64 6.50
C GLU A 135 -13.07 -2.68 6.83
N VAL A 136 -12.01 -2.75 6.02
CA VAL A 136 -10.89 -3.66 6.29
C VAL A 136 -10.22 -3.35 7.63
N TYR A 137 -10.01 -2.07 7.94
CA TYR A 137 -9.42 -1.66 9.22
C TYR A 137 -10.34 -1.97 10.41
N ALA A 138 -11.65 -1.85 10.25
CA ALA A 138 -12.61 -2.22 11.30
C ALA A 138 -12.56 -3.72 11.63
N ASP A 139 -12.31 -4.58 10.62
CA ASP A 139 -12.18 -6.03 10.82
C ASP A 139 -10.80 -6.46 11.37
N TYR A 140 -9.75 -5.66 11.11
CA TYR A 140 -8.36 -5.97 11.50
C TYR A 140 -7.66 -4.77 12.18
N PRO A 141 -8.22 -4.21 13.27
CA PRO A 141 -7.73 -2.96 13.87
C PRO A 141 -6.34 -3.08 14.51
N ASP A 142 -5.94 -4.28 14.91
CA ASP A 142 -4.66 -4.55 15.56
C ASP A 142 -3.54 -4.90 14.56
N ASN A 143 -3.85 -4.95 13.26
CA ASN A 143 -2.85 -5.22 12.23
C ASN A 143 -2.21 -3.90 11.77
N HIS A 144 -0.91 -3.73 12.06
CA HIS A 144 -0.18 -2.49 11.79
C HIS A 144 -0.08 -2.17 10.29
N ASP A 145 0.04 -3.19 9.44
CA ASP A 145 0.12 -2.99 7.98
C ASP A 145 -1.23 -2.58 7.41
N VAL A 146 -2.33 -3.22 7.85
CA VAL A 146 -3.71 -2.81 7.49
C VAL A 146 -3.97 -1.37 7.93
N ALA A 147 -3.65 -1.04 9.18
CA ALA A 147 -3.80 0.33 9.70
C ALA A 147 -2.99 1.34 8.87
N THR A 148 -1.75 0.97 8.49
CA THR A 148 -0.90 1.85 7.68
C THR A 148 -1.43 2.01 6.24
N VAL A 149 -1.96 0.95 5.62
CA VAL A 149 -2.62 1.05 4.29
C VAL A 149 -3.89 1.89 4.38
N TYR A 150 -4.66 1.77 5.46
CA TYR A 150 -5.80 2.65 5.71
C TYR A 150 -5.35 4.12 5.89
N ALA A 151 -4.29 4.36 6.64
CA ALA A 151 -3.72 5.70 6.77
C ALA A 151 -3.27 6.28 5.40
N VAL A 152 -2.70 5.44 4.50
CA VAL A 152 -2.41 5.87 3.11
C VAL A 152 -3.69 6.32 2.41
N SER A 153 -4.79 5.57 2.52
CA SER A 153 -6.04 5.93 1.84
C SER A 153 -6.64 7.24 2.37
N LEU A 154 -6.57 7.49 3.68
CA LEU A 154 -6.97 8.77 4.29
C LEU A 154 -6.06 9.91 3.82
N PHE A 155 -4.74 9.68 3.79
CA PHE A 155 -3.78 10.69 3.33
C PHE A 155 -4.02 11.13 1.88
N LEU A 156 -4.53 10.26 1.01
CA LEU A 156 -4.87 10.61 -0.37
C LEU A 156 -6.03 11.62 -0.46
N LEU A 157 -6.84 11.74 0.57
CA LEU A 157 -7.94 12.70 0.67
C LEU A 157 -7.49 14.08 1.15
N GLU A 158 -6.32 14.16 1.77
CA GLU A 158 -5.73 15.40 2.22
C GLU A 158 -5.11 16.22 1.09
N ASP A 159 -5.03 17.53 1.29
CA ASP A 159 -4.27 18.39 0.41
C ASP A 159 -2.79 18.01 0.45
N ARG A 160 -2.18 17.83 -0.72
CA ARG A 160 -0.81 17.34 -0.83
C ARG A 160 0.25 18.38 -0.45
N LEU A 161 -0.10 19.65 -0.51
CA LEU A 161 0.79 20.78 -0.26
C LEU A 161 0.06 21.81 0.63
N GLY A 162 0.81 22.50 1.47
CA GLY A 162 0.31 23.57 2.31
C GLY A 162 0.31 23.24 3.80
N TYR A 163 -0.23 24.16 4.56
CA TYR A 163 -0.41 23.99 6.00
C TYR A 163 -1.62 23.11 6.27
N ARG A 164 -1.49 22.20 7.23
CA ARG A 164 -2.60 21.36 7.67
C ARG A 164 -3.28 21.98 8.89
N ASP A 165 -4.60 21.97 8.87
CA ASP A 165 -5.38 22.33 10.06
C ASP A 165 -5.46 21.13 11.01
N LEU A 166 -4.67 21.16 12.07
CA LEU A 166 -4.68 20.11 13.10
C LEU A 166 -6.02 19.96 13.84
N ALA A 167 -6.96 20.90 13.63
CA ALA A 167 -8.32 20.79 14.14
C ALA A 167 -9.26 20.04 13.19
N ASP A 168 -8.85 19.80 11.95
CA ASP A 168 -9.63 19.05 10.96
C ASP A 168 -9.94 17.62 11.48
N PRO A 169 -11.21 17.21 11.50
CA PRO A 169 -11.60 15.87 11.95
C PRO A 169 -10.98 14.73 11.13
N ASP A 170 -10.81 14.92 9.82
CA ASP A 170 -10.26 13.87 8.93
C ASP A 170 -8.76 13.70 9.16
N LEU A 171 -8.04 14.81 9.32
CA LEU A 171 -6.62 14.78 9.71
C LEU A 171 -6.44 14.17 11.11
N ARG A 172 -7.32 14.46 12.06
CA ARG A 172 -7.30 13.83 13.38
C ARG A 172 -7.53 12.33 13.33
N ARG A 173 -8.42 11.87 12.43
CA ARG A 173 -8.63 10.43 12.20
C ARG A 173 -7.35 9.78 11.69
N LEU A 174 -6.70 10.38 10.68
CA LEU A 174 -5.41 9.93 10.15
C LEU A 174 -4.36 9.83 11.26
N HIS A 175 -4.21 10.90 12.09
CA HIS A 175 -3.31 10.89 13.24
C HIS A 175 -3.66 9.81 14.25
N GLY A 176 -4.94 9.58 14.53
CA GLY A 176 -5.39 8.53 15.45
C GLY A 176 -4.95 7.14 15.00
N VAL A 177 -5.14 6.82 13.72
CA VAL A 177 -4.71 5.54 13.13
C VAL A 177 -3.19 5.38 13.23
N LEU A 178 -2.42 6.39 12.80
CA LEU A 178 -0.96 6.35 12.84
C LEU A 178 -0.40 6.27 14.27
N ASN A 179 -0.98 7.01 15.22
CA ASN A 179 -0.60 6.95 16.63
C ASN A 179 -0.87 5.56 17.22
N GLY A 180 -1.98 4.91 16.82
CA GLY A 180 -2.28 3.54 17.22
C GLY A 180 -1.15 2.58 16.84
N VAL A 181 -0.66 2.68 15.60
CA VAL A 181 0.50 1.88 15.13
C VAL A 181 1.77 2.26 15.88
N LEU A 182 2.13 3.55 15.91
CA LEU A 182 3.41 4.01 16.46
C LEU A 182 3.56 3.82 17.97
N THR A 183 2.45 3.73 18.70
CA THR A 183 2.45 3.42 20.13
C THR A 183 2.88 1.97 20.38
N GLN A 184 2.56 1.07 19.48
CA GLN A 184 2.88 -0.36 19.58
C GLN A 184 4.17 -0.71 18.83
N ASP A 185 4.39 -0.11 17.68
CA ASP A 185 5.59 -0.29 16.84
C ASP A 185 6.12 1.06 16.34
N ILE A 186 6.93 1.71 17.18
CA ILE A 186 7.57 3.00 16.85
C ILE A 186 8.52 2.91 15.63
N LYS A 187 8.87 1.70 15.19
CA LYS A 187 9.78 1.48 14.05
C LYS A 187 9.04 1.12 12.76
N HIS A 188 7.71 1.08 12.76
CA HIS A 188 6.96 0.79 11.54
C HIS A 188 7.23 1.84 10.45
N PRO A 189 7.95 1.49 9.36
CA PRO A 189 8.51 2.51 8.45
C PRO A 189 7.43 3.32 7.73
N GLY A 190 6.33 2.67 7.34
CA GLY A 190 5.22 3.33 6.68
C GLY A 190 4.49 4.32 7.60
N ALA A 191 4.21 3.91 8.84
CA ALA A 191 3.55 4.78 9.81
C ALA A 191 4.42 5.99 10.19
N CYS A 192 5.74 5.78 10.40
CA CYS A 192 6.68 6.87 10.63
C CYS A 192 6.67 7.89 9.50
N HIS A 193 6.79 7.41 8.26
CA HIS A 193 6.88 8.29 7.10
C HIS A 193 5.58 9.08 6.87
N LEU A 194 4.42 8.39 6.94
CA LEU A 194 3.13 9.06 6.83
C LEU A 194 2.91 10.11 7.93
N TYR A 195 3.31 9.79 9.16
CA TYR A 195 3.14 10.71 10.29
C TYR A 195 3.91 12.02 10.09
N ILE A 196 5.17 11.94 9.57
CA ILE A 196 5.97 13.13 9.25
C ILE A 196 5.27 14.01 8.21
N HIS A 197 4.58 13.42 7.24
CA HIS A 197 3.86 14.16 6.20
C HIS A 197 2.47 14.63 6.64
N ALA A 198 1.90 14.04 7.69
CA ALA A 198 0.59 14.42 8.23
C ALA A 198 0.68 15.52 9.31
N THR A 199 1.87 15.95 9.70
CA THR A 199 2.15 17.06 10.62
C THR A 199 2.80 18.23 9.89
#